data_f8c3799501af72a80571c08e0674690e
#
_entry.id   f8c3799501af72a80571c08e0674690e
#
_cell.length_a   1.000
_cell.length_b   1.000
_cell.length_c   1.000
_cell.angle_alpha   90.00
_cell.angle_beta   90.00
_cell.angle_gamma   90.00
#
_symmetry.space_group_name_H-M   'P 1'
#
loop_
_entity.id
_entity.type
_entity.pdbx_description
1 polymer ?
#
loop_
_entity_poly.entity_id
_entity_poly.type
_entity_poly.pdbx_seq_one_letter_code
_entity_poly.pdbx_strand_id
1 'polypeptide(L)'
;MADPKLVAELAPTGALRAAINMGNFLLVTGKTPSGDPTGVSPSIAAAIAERLGVPVKFVPYAKPGELADDADKGLWDIGNIGAEPQRAQKIFFTAAYCEIEATYLVPAGSPIKAIAEVDQAGKRVAVTARSAYCLWLENNLQHAELVQFDGAAAAFKEFDGGKFDAYAGLRPGLVDETEKRPGSRILEGQFAAVQQAVGTAKTNILASNFLHDFVEEAKSSGLVQKFIEQHGVVGRLSVAPPA
;
A
#
# COMPACT_ATOMS: atom_id res chain seq x y z
N MET A 1 -20.64 -19.95 -12.94
CA MET A 1 -19.93 -19.10 -13.94
C MET A 1 -20.25 -17.66 -13.57
N ALA A 2 -19.26 -16.78 -13.59
CA ALA A 2 -19.48 -15.36 -13.36
C ALA A 2 -20.35 -14.73 -14.46
N ASP A 3 -21.04 -13.62 -14.13
CA ASP A 3 -21.85 -12.87 -15.11
C ASP A 3 -20.94 -12.44 -16.29
N PRO A 4 -21.35 -12.73 -17.56
CA PRO A 4 -20.55 -12.33 -18.73
C PRO A 4 -20.29 -10.82 -18.82
N LYS A 5 -21.19 -9.98 -18.31
CA LYS A 5 -20.99 -8.52 -18.27
C LYS A 5 -19.90 -8.13 -17.27
N LEU A 6 -19.87 -8.79 -16.10
CA LEU A 6 -18.82 -8.60 -15.11
C LEU A 6 -17.45 -9.04 -15.66
N VAL A 7 -17.41 -10.20 -16.34
CA VAL A 7 -16.18 -10.67 -16.98
C VAL A 7 -15.72 -9.70 -18.07
N ALA A 8 -16.64 -9.09 -18.84
CA ALA A 8 -16.30 -8.09 -19.83
C ALA A 8 -15.69 -6.79 -19.20
N GLU A 9 -16.08 -6.41 -17.99
CA GLU A 9 -15.49 -5.28 -17.27
C GLU A 9 -14.10 -5.61 -16.70
N LEU A 10 -13.92 -6.80 -16.11
CA LEU A 10 -12.71 -7.16 -15.37
C LEU A 10 -11.67 -7.97 -16.17
N ALA A 11 -12.08 -8.58 -17.26
CA ALA A 11 -11.20 -9.38 -18.10
C ALA A 11 -11.48 -9.15 -19.60
N PRO A 12 -11.50 -7.90 -20.09
CA PRO A 12 -11.85 -7.56 -21.48
C PRO A 12 -10.88 -8.20 -22.50
N THR A 13 -9.71 -8.62 -22.07
CA THR A 13 -8.68 -9.28 -22.90
C THR A 13 -8.66 -10.80 -22.75
N GLY A 14 -9.62 -11.39 -22.04
CA GLY A 14 -9.67 -12.81 -21.70
C GLY A 14 -8.86 -13.20 -20.45
N ALA A 15 -8.21 -12.24 -19.79
CA ALA A 15 -7.49 -12.41 -18.53
C ALA A 15 -7.69 -11.19 -17.64
N LEU A 16 -7.73 -11.40 -16.33
CA LEU A 16 -7.71 -10.31 -15.35
C LEU A 16 -6.29 -9.72 -15.27
N ARG A 17 -6.10 -8.48 -15.73
CA ARG A 17 -4.83 -7.78 -15.63
C ARG A 17 -4.76 -7.09 -14.27
N ALA A 18 -3.92 -7.60 -13.39
CA ALA A 18 -3.76 -7.11 -12.01
C ALA A 18 -2.50 -6.26 -11.87
N ALA A 19 -2.66 -4.97 -11.67
CA ALA A 19 -1.57 -4.05 -11.38
C ALA A 19 -1.08 -4.27 -9.94
N ILE A 20 0.21 -4.54 -9.79
CA ILE A 20 0.85 -4.87 -8.52
C ILE A 20 1.94 -3.85 -8.19
N ASN A 21 1.84 -3.23 -7.02
CA ASN A 21 2.87 -2.35 -6.48
C ASN A 21 4.05 -3.16 -5.94
N MET A 22 5.09 -3.32 -6.76
CA MET A 22 6.30 -4.07 -6.40
C MET A 22 7.13 -3.39 -5.30
N GLY A 23 6.91 -2.09 -5.06
CA GLY A 23 7.60 -1.33 -4.01
C GLY A 23 7.10 -1.64 -2.59
N ASN A 24 5.99 -2.36 -2.44
CA ASN A 24 5.49 -2.76 -1.13
C ASN A 24 5.95 -4.18 -0.77
N PHE A 25 7.11 -4.27 -0.13
CA PHE A 25 7.75 -5.53 0.28
C PHE A 25 6.96 -6.36 1.32
N LEU A 26 5.93 -5.79 1.94
CA LEU A 26 5.02 -6.51 2.85
C LEU A 26 3.93 -7.27 2.09
N LEU A 27 3.50 -6.73 0.96
CA LEU A 27 2.44 -7.30 0.12
C LEU A 27 2.98 -8.10 -1.05
N VAL A 28 4.24 -7.84 -1.44
CA VAL A 28 4.98 -8.58 -2.47
C VAL A 28 6.28 -9.07 -1.85
N THR A 29 6.31 -10.35 -1.48
CA THR A 29 7.40 -10.94 -0.70
C THR A 29 8.41 -11.70 -1.55
N GLY A 30 8.17 -11.85 -2.86
CA GLY A 30 9.07 -12.56 -3.75
C GLY A 30 8.56 -12.64 -5.19
N LYS A 31 9.18 -13.56 -5.94
CA LYS A 31 8.80 -13.90 -7.31
C LYS A 31 8.84 -15.40 -7.51
N THR A 32 7.99 -15.90 -8.42
CA THR A 32 8.05 -17.27 -8.92
C THR A 32 9.29 -17.48 -9.80
N PRO A 33 9.65 -18.72 -10.15
CA PRO A 33 10.69 -19.00 -11.15
C PRO A 33 10.37 -18.39 -12.53
N SER A 34 9.08 -18.20 -12.88
CA SER A 34 8.65 -17.50 -14.11
C SER A 34 8.77 -15.98 -14.03
N GLY A 35 9.07 -15.42 -12.85
CA GLY A 35 9.23 -13.98 -12.63
C GLY A 35 7.94 -13.28 -12.16
N ASP A 36 6.83 -13.98 -12.01
CA ASP A 36 5.58 -13.42 -11.50
C ASP A 36 5.72 -13.04 -10.01
N PRO A 37 5.10 -11.95 -9.57
CA PRO A 37 5.15 -11.55 -8.16
C PRO A 37 4.42 -12.57 -7.28
N THR A 38 4.96 -12.79 -6.07
CA THR A 38 4.32 -13.56 -4.99
C THR A 38 4.15 -12.70 -3.75
N GLY A 39 3.09 -12.95 -2.98
CA GLY A 39 2.76 -12.18 -1.79
C GLY A 39 1.27 -12.07 -1.57
N VAL A 40 0.86 -11.34 -0.55
CA VAL A 40 -0.56 -11.16 -0.21
C VAL A 40 -1.33 -10.50 -1.36
N SER A 41 -0.78 -9.42 -1.93
CA SER A 41 -1.42 -8.68 -3.03
C SER A 41 -1.59 -9.52 -4.30
N PRO A 42 -0.56 -10.22 -4.82
CA PRO A 42 -0.74 -11.16 -5.93
C PRO A 42 -1.72 -12.30 -5.63
N SER A 43 -1.75 -12.80 -4.39
CA SER A 43 -2.68 -13.87 -3.99
C SER A 43 -4.14 -13.40 -3.99
N ILE A 44 -4.42 -12.19 -3.54
CA ILE A 44 -5.75 -11.56 -3.64
C ILE A 44 -6.17 -11.45 -5.11
N ALA A 45 -5.29 -10.96 -5.98
CA ALA A 45 -5.57 -10.81 -7.41
C ALA A 45 -5.83 -12.18 -8.09
N ALA A 46 -5.05 -13.20 -7.75
CA ALA A 46 -5.26 -14.56 -8.26
C ALA A 46 -6.60 -15.15 -7.78
N ALA A 47 -6.98 -14.95 -6.53
CA ALA A 47 -8.25 -15.42 -5.99
C ALA A 47 -9.47 -14.71 -6.64
N ILE A 48 -9.34 -13.42 -6.99
CA ILE A 48 -10.36 -12.69 -7.77
C ILE A 48 -10.48 -13.32 -9.17
N ALA A 49 -9.36 -13.58 -9.86
CA ALA A 49 -9.36 -14.19 -11.18
C ALA A 49 -9.97 -15.60 -11.16
N GLU A 50 -9.65 -16.41 -10.15
CA GLU A 50 -10.24 -17.73 -9.93
C GLU A 50 -11.77 -17.65 -9.75
N ARG A 51 -12.25 -16.70 -8.93
CA ARG A 51 -13.69 -16.46 -8.72
C ARG A 51 -14.40 -16.05 -10.02
N LEU A 52 -13.73 -15.33 -10.90
CA LEU A 52 -14.25 -14.94 -12.23
C LEU A 52 -14.17 -16.08 -13.25
N GLY A 53 -13.36 -17.11 -13.00
CA GLY A 53 -13.10 -18.20 -13.94
C GLY A 53 -12.21 -17.80 -15.12
N VAL A 54 -11.28 -16.85 -14.91
CA VAL A 54 -10.34 -16.35 -15.92
C VAL A 54 -8.90 -16.45 -15.42
N PRO A 55 -7.89 -16.52 -16.30
CA PRO A 55 -6.49 -16.43 -15.88
C PRO A 55 -6.15 -15.03 -15.33
N VAL A 56 -5.20 -14.96 -14.41
CA VAL A 56 -4.60 -13.70 -13.96
C VAL A 56 -3.35 -13.37 -14.77
N LYS A 57 -3.17 -12.09 -15.10
CA LYS A 57 -1.93 -11.55 -15.67
C LYS A 57 -1.45 -10.39 -14.80
N PHE A 58 -0.28 -10.52 -14.19
CA PHE A 58 0.28 -9.46 -13.37
C PHE A 58 0.90 -8.35 -14.22
N VAL A 59 0.63 -7.10 -13.83
CA VAL A 59 1.21 -5.89 -14.42
C VAL A 59 2.04 -5.22 -13.33
N PRO A 60 3.36 -5.44 -13.28
CA PRO A 60 4.20 -4.93 -12.19
C PRO A 60 4.49 -3.44 -12.37
N TYR A 61 4.37 -2.68 -11.27
CA TYR A 61 4.75 -1.28 -11.16
C TYR A 61 5.82 -1.11 -10.08
N ALA A 62 6.87 -0.38 -10.36
CA ALA A 62 7.93 -0.12 -9.39
C ALA A 62 7.44 0.75 -8.22
N LYS A 63 6.52 1.67 -8.50
CA LYS A 63 6.00 2.65 -7.55
C LYS A 63 4.46 2.72 -7.59
N PRO A 64 3.79 2.93 -6.44
CA PRO A 64 2.33 3.02 -6.39
C PRO A 64 1.76 4.22 -7.15
N GLY A 65 2.53 5.31 -7.25
CA GLY A 65 2.12 6.48 -8.02
C GLY A 65 2.02 6.21 -9.52
N GLU A 66 2.93 5.43 -10.09
CA GLU A 66 2.90 5.01 -11.50
C GLU A 66 1.67 4.16 -11.80
N LEU A 67 1.35 3.22 -10.90
CA LEU A 67 0.13 2.41 -11.01
C LEU A 67 -1.14 3.28 -11.01
N ALA A 68 -1.20 4.28 -10.12
CA ALA A 68 -2.33 5.20 -10.04
C ALA A 68 -2.44 6.12 -11.28
N ASP A 69 -1.31 6.53 -11.85
CA ASP A 69 -1.27 7.36 -13.07
C ASP A 69 -1.85 6.63 -14.30
N ASP A 70 -1.83 5.30 -14.29
CA ASP A 70 -2.31 4.47 -15.38
C ASP A 70 -3.77 3.99 -15.22
N ALA A 71 -4.46 4.45 -14.19
CA ALA A 71 -5.82 3.99 -13.84
C ALA A 71 -6.88 4.21 -14.93
N ASP A 72 -6.73 5.26 -15.73
CA ASP A 72 -7.64 5.64 -16.81
C ASP A 72 -7.11 5.31 -18.21
N LYS A 73 -5.98 4.58 -18.30
CA LYS A 73 -5.33 4.25 -19.58
C LYS A 73 -5.67 2.85 -20.10
N GLY A 74 -6.46 2.07 -19.37
CA GLY A 74 -6.84 0.71 -19.77
C GLY A 74 -5.66 -0.29 -19.79
N LEU A 75 -4.60 -0.02 -19.03
CA LEU A 75 -3.42 -0.88 -18.95
C LEU A 75 -3.58 -2.04 -17.94
N TRP A 76 -4.51 -1.90 -17.02
CA TRP A 76 -4.88 -2.90 -16.02
C TRP A 76 -6.39 -2.86 -15.72
N ASP A 77 -6.92 -3.91 -15.14
CA ASP A 77 -8.34 -4.07 -14.81
C ASP A 77 -8.60 -3.91 -13.31
N ILE A 78 -7.67 -4.40 -12.49
CA ILE A 78 -7.63 -4.14 -11.04
C ILE A 78 -6.25 -3.65 -10.63
N GLY A 79 -6.19 -2.82 -9.58
CA GLY A 79 -4.95 -2.31 -9.00
C GLY A 79 -4.93 -2.49 -7.48
N ASN A 80 -3.86 -3.10 -6.97
CA ASN A 80 -3.68 -3.36 -5.53
C ASN A 80 -2.72 -2.33 -4.94
N ILE A 81 -3.27 -1.28 -4.33
CA ILE A 81 -2.52 -0.18 -3.70
C ILE A 81 -3.28 0.41 -2.51
N GLY A 82 -2.62 1.30 -1.75
CA GLY A 82 -3.28 2.08 -0.70
C GLY A 82 -4.39 2.97 -1.27
N ALA A 83 -5.56 2.91 -0.64
CA ALA A 83 -6.75 3.70 -1.00
C ALA A 83 -6.63 5.12 -0.41
N GLU A 84 -6.11 6.04 -1.18
CA GLU A 84 -5.95 7.43 -0.81
C GLU A 84 -6.93 8.33 -1.56
N PRO A 85 -7.44 9.42 -0.95
CA PRO A 85 -8.40 10.32 -1.59
C PRO A 85 -7.96 10.84 -2.95
N GLN A 86 -6.67 11.16 -3.12
CA GLN A 86 -6.11 11.62 -4.40
C GLN A 86 -6.23 10.55 -5.48
N ARG A 87 -5.97 9.28 -5.15
CA ARG A 87 -6.12 8.14 -6.07
C ARG A 87 -7.58 7.82 -6.35
N ALA A 88 -8.44 7.99 -5.36
CA ALA A 88 -9.88 7.79 -5.47
C ALA A 88 -10.57 8.77 -6.45
N GLN A 89 -9.87 9.80 -6.93
CA GLN A 89 -10.38 10.64 -8.02
C GLN A 89 -10.53 9.87 -9.33
N LYS A 90 -9.67 8.87 -9.59
CA LYS A 90 -9.66 8.06 -10.83
C LYS A 90 -10.02 6.59 -10.59
N ILE A 91 -9.80 6.09 -9.38
CA ILE A 91 -9.96 4.68 -9.02
C ILE A 91 -11.16 4.53 -8.09
N PHE A 92 -11.98 3.55 -8.36
CA PHE A 92 -12.99 3.06 -7.41
C PHE A 92 -12.34 2.00 -6.53
N PHE A 93 -12.27 2.24 -5.22
CA PHE A 93 -11.65 1.31 -4.27
C PHE A 93 -12.71 0.50 -3.50
N THR A 94 -12.38 -0.76 -3.22
CA THR A 94 -13.07 -1.54 -2.19
C THR A 94 -12.74 -0.97 -0.80
N ALA A 95 -13.37 -1.50 0.25
CA ALA A 95 -12.78 -1.44 1.58
C ALA A 95 -11.39 -2.09 1.57
N ALA A 96 -10.56 -1.76 2.55
CA ALA A 96 -9.25 -2.37 2.66
C ALA A 96 -9.36 -3.88 2.96
N TYR A 97 -8.48 -4.68 2.36
CA TYR A 97 -8.31 -6.07 2.75
C TYR A 97 -7.29 -6.23 3.88
N CYS A 98 -6.30 -5.32 3.96
CA CYS A 98 -5.38 -5.26 5.09
C CYS A 98 -4.91 -3.83 5.36
N GLU A 99 -4.34 -3.62 6.54
CA GLU A 99 -3.81 -2.36 7.03
C GLU A 99 -2.35 -2.47 7.39
N ILE A 100 -1.60 -1.38 7.18
CA ILE A 100 -0.21 -1.26 7.57
C ILE A 100 -0.02 0.04 8.33
N GLU A 101 0.45 -0.05 9.57
CA GLU A 101 0.73 1.13 10.39
C GLU A 101 1.80 2.03 9.76
N ALA A 102 1.52 3.33 9.72
CA ALA A 102 2.46 4.38 9.36
C ALA A 102 2.81 5.23 10.58
N THR A 103 4.11 5.43 10.80
CA THR A 103 4.63 6.14 11.95
C THR A 103 5.94 6.85 11.62
N TYR A 104 6.63 7.40 12.62
CA TYR A 104 7.89 8.11 12.45
C TYR A 104 9.06 7.37 13.10
N LEU A 105 10.19 7.40 12.41
CA LEU A 105 11.51 7.11 12.94
C LEU A 105 12.18 8.46 13.30
N VAL A 106 12.72 8.58 14.49
CA VAL A 106 13.49 9.77 14.93
C VAL A 106 14.95 9.39 15.13
N PRO A 107 15.90 10.31 14.87
CA PRO A 107 17.32 10.03 15.02
C PRO A 107 17.72 9.82 16.48
N ALA A 108 18.92 9.26 16.68
CA ALA A 108 19.52 9.13 18.01
C ALA A 108 19.58 10.49 18.72
N GLY A 109 19.21 10.50 20.01
CA GLY A 109 19.21 11.73 20.83
C GLY A 109 18.08 12.72 20.52
N SER A 110 17.16 12.40 19.62
CA SER A 110 16.00 13.26 19.35
C SER A 110 15.18 13.55 20.62
N PRO A 111 14.81 14.82 20.85
CA PRO A 111 13.92 15.18 21.96
C PRO A 111 12.45 14.79 21.72
N ILE A 112 12.05 14.52 20.47
CA ILE A 112 10.68 14.13 20.09
C ILE A 112 10.35 12.76 20.71
N LYS A 113 9.30 12.68 21.51
CA LYS A 113 8.89 11.46 22.21
C LYS A 113 7.53 10.92 21.75
N ALA A 114 6.70 11.76 21.15
CA ALA A 114 5.35 11.40 20.72
C ALA A 114 5.08 11.89 19.30
N ILE A 115 4.14 11.22 18.61
CA ILE A 115 3.73 11.55 17.22
C ILE A 115 3.28 13.02 17.11
N ALA A 116 2.51 13.51 18.08
CA ALA A 116 2.01 14.89 18.10
C ALA A 116 3.13 15.97 18.19
N GLU A 117 4.33 15.59 18.60
CA GLU A 117 5.47 16.51 18.69
C GLU A 117 6.23 16.66 17.35
N VAL A 118 5.89 15.85 16.34
CA VAL A 118 6.52 15.93 15.02
C VAL A 118 5.98 17.10 14.20
N ASP A 119 4.66 17.35 14.26
CA ASP A 119 4.03 18.44 13.49
C ASP A 119 4.16 19.79 14.22
N GLN A 120 5.36 20.33 14.25
CA GLN A 120 5.66 21.62 14.85
C GLN A 120 6.46 22.50 13.90
N ALA A 121 6.28 23.82 14.03
CA ALA A 121 7.03 24.80 13.24
C ALA A 121 8.55 24.61 13.41
N GLY A 122 9.28 24.62 12.30
CA GLY A 122 10.72 24.40 12.24
C GLY A 122 11.16 22.95 12.28
N LYS A 123 10.25 21.99 12.40
CA LYS A 123 10.53 20.56 12.23
C LYS A 123 10.50 20.16 10.77
N ARG A 124 11.36 19.21 10.40
CA ARG A 124 11.48 18.68 9.03
C ARG A 124 11.27 17.17 9.04
N VAL A 125 10.34 16.73 8.20
CA VAL A 125 10.00 15.32 8.01
C VAL A 125 10.41 14.84 6.64
N ALA A 126 11.29 13.83 6.57
CA ALA A 126 11.64 13.16 5.33
C ALA A 126 10.62 12.07 5.01
N VAL A 127 10.24 11.93 3.74
CA VAL A 127 9.28 10.92 3.31
C VAL A 127 9.54 10.45 1.87
N THR A 128 9.16 9.22 1.56
CA THR A 128 9.14 8.73 0.17
C THR A 128 7.96 9.35 -0.58
N ALA A 129 8.26 10.06 -1.66
CA ALA A 129 7.28 10.74 -2.50
C ALA A 129 6.20 9.79 -3.04
N ARG A 130 4.95 10.28 -3.08
CA ARG A 130 3.79 9.60 -3.67
C ARG A 130 3.46 8.23 -3.04
N SER A 131 4.07 7.89 -1.89
CA SER A 131 3.61 6.79 -1.05
C SER A 131 2.24 7.12 -0.42
N ALA A 132 1.48 6.12 0.01
CA ALA A 132 0.18 6.35 0.66
C ALA A 132 0.32 7.25 1.90
N TYR A 133 1.29 6.99 2.75
CA TYR A 133 1.55 7.80 3.94
C TYR A 133 2.08 9.21 3.61
N CYS A 134 2.79 9.41 2.48
CA CYS A 134 3.14 10.74 2.00
C CYS A 134 1.87 11.53 1.63
N LEU A 135 0.99 10.94 0.83
CA LEU A 135 -0.28 11.57 0.42
C LEU A 135 -1.17 11.90 1.64
N TRP A 136 -1.15 11.06 2.68
CA TRP A 136 -1.83 11.36 3.92
C TRP A 136 -1.21 12.57 4.63
N LEU A 137 0.13 12.62 4.75
CA LEU A 137 0.85 13.72 5.40
C LEU A 137 0.66 15.06 4.69
N GLU A 138 0.62 15.07 3.36
CA GLU A 138 0.33 16.28 2.56
C GLU A 138 -1.00 16.95 2.95
N ASN A 139 -1.99 16.16 3.40
CA ASN A 139 -3.31 16.68 3.77
C ASN A 139 -3.47 16.93 5.29
N ASN A 140 -2.59 16.38 6.12
CA ASN A 140 -2.77 16.38 7.56
C ASN A 140 -1.65 17.09 8.33
N LEU A 141 -0.45 17.19 7.79
CA LEU A 141 0.65 17.94 8.41
C LEU A 141 0.39 19.45 8.24
N GLN A 142 0.46 20.22 9.33
CA GLN A 142 0.07 21.63 9.31
C GLN A 142 1.24 22.59 9.55
N HIS A 143 2.26 22.18 10.30
CA HIS A 143 3.30 23.05 10.80
C HIS A 143 4.70 22.63 10.39
N ALA A 144 4.99 21.33 10.35
CA ALA A 144 6.28 20.80 9.97
C ALA A 144 6.48 20.83 8.44
N GLU A 145 7.72 20.99 8.02
CA GLU A 145 8.10 20.90 6.61
C GLU A 145 8.16 19.43 6.17
N LEU A 146 7.32 19.03 5.21
CA LEU A 146 7.36 17.72 4.57
C LEU A 146 8.29 17.75 3.35
N VAL A 147 9.38 17.00 3.39
CA VAL A 147 10.35 16.93 2.29
C VAL A 147 10.29 15.55 1.63
N GLN A 148 9.93 15.54 0.37
CA GLN A 148 9.70 14.33 -0.41
C GLN A 148 10.93 13.92 -1.21
N PHE A 149 11.23 12.62 -1.21
CA PHE A 149 12.36 12.05 -1.95
C PHE A 149 11.90 10.95 -2.91
N ASP A 150 12.60 10.80 -4.02
CA ASP A 150 12.33 9.75 -4.99
C ASP A 150 12.84 8.38 -4.51
N GLY A 151 12.11 7.80 -3.55
CA GLY A 151 12.38 6.50 -2.96
C GLY A 151 13.05 6.57 -1.58
N ALA A 152 12.92 5.45 -0.84
CA ALA A 152 13.38 5.34 0.53
C ALA A 152 14.90 5.54 0.68
N ALA A 153 15.71 5.02 -0.26
CA ALA A 153 17.15 5.14 -0.20
C ALA A 153 17.62 6.61 -0.22
N ALA A 154 17.04 7.44 -1.09
CA ALA A 154 17.35 8.86 -1.15
C ALA A 154 16.91 9.59 0.12
N ALA A 155 15.72 9.28 0.63
CA ALA A 155 15.19 9.86 1.85
C ALA A 155 16.05 9.51 3.08
N PHE A 156 16.46 8.25 3.24
CA PHE A 156 17.31 7.82 4.35
C PHE A 156 18.72 8.43 4.28
N LYS A 157 19.29 8.58 3.09
CA LYS A 157 20.58 9.25 2.92
C LYS A 157 20.56 10.67 3.50
N GLU A 158 19.50 11.42 3.24
CA GLU A 158 19.37 12.79 3.74
C GLU A 158 18.99 12.81 5.24
N PHE A 159 18.19 11.86 5.70
CA PHE A 159 17.87 11.67 7.12
C PHE A 159 19.14 11.38 7.94
N ASP A 160 19.99 10.47 7.47
CA ASP A 160 21.27 10.11 8.09
C ASP A 160 22.26 11.30 8.10
N GLY A 161 22.10 12.24 7.18
CA GLY A 161 22.85 13.50 7.15
C GLY A 161 22.47 14.50 8.25
N GLY A 162 21.55 14.17 9.16
CA GLY A 162 21.16 15.00 10.31
C GLY A 162 20.32 16.23 9.96
N LYS A 163 19.74 16.28 8.80
CA LYS A 163 18.95 17.43 8.30
C LYS A 163 17.46 17.33 8.62
N PHE A 164 17.01 16.24 9.23
CA PHE A 164 15.61 15.94 9.50
C PHE A 164 15.38 15.53 10.94
N ASP A 165 14.23 15.96 11.47
CA ASP A 165 13.79 15.62 12.83
C ASP A 165 13.10 14.26 12.89
N ALA A 166 12.46 13.84 11.79
CA ALA A 166 11.80 12.56 11.65
C ALA A 166 11.82 12.04 10.21
N TYR A 167 11.71 10.72 10.07
CA TYR A 167 11.41 10.03 8.83
C TYR A 167 10.04 9.35 8.95
N ALA A 168 9.15 9.60 7.99
CA ALA A 168 7.83 8.97 7.95
C ALA A 168 7.86 7.71 7.09
N GLY A 169 7.32 6.60 7.60
CA GLY A 169 7.29 5.33 6.89
C GLY A 169 6.36 4.30 7.48
N LEU A 170 6.27 3.15 6.82
CA LEU A 170 5.54 2.00 7.35
C LEU A 170 6.32 1.39 8.51
N ARG A 171 5.65 1.18 9.67
CA ARG A 171 6.28 0.66 10.89
C ARG A 171 7.15 -0.57 10.65
N PRO A 172 6.69 -1.62 9.94
CA PRO A 172 7.52 -2.81 9.75
C PRO A 172 8.83 -2.53 9.01
N GLY A 173 8.82 -1.59 8.06
CA GLY A 173 10.04 -1.16 7.37
C GLY A 173 10.95 -0.32 8.27
N LEU A 174 10.37 0.50 9.13
CA LEU A 174 11.13 1.30 10.11
C LEU A 174 11.82 0.42 11.16
N VAL A 175 11.22 -0.72 11.53
CA VAL A 175 11.88 -1.72 12.41
C VAL A 175 13.19 -2.19 11.77
N ASP A 176 13.16 -2.61 10.51
CA ASP A 176 14.36 -3.04 9.77
C ASP A 176 15.41 -1.91 9.66
N GLU A 177 14.97 -0.65 9.66
CA GLU A 177 15.85 0.52 9.55
C GLU A 177 16.46 0.94 10.90
N THR A 178 15.83 0.65 12.04
CA THR A 178 16.44 0.92 13.36
C THR A 178 17.67 0.07 13.61
N GLU A 179 17.70 -1.16 13.09
CA GLU A 179 18.87 -2.05 13.20
C GLU A 179 20.12 -1.45 12.51
N LYS A 180 19.91 -0.68 11.46
CA LYS A 180 20.98 0.00 10.69
C LYS A 180 21.40 1.34 11.32
N ARG A 181 20.59 1.88 12.26
CA ARG A 181 20.77 3.22 12.86
C ARG A 181 20.75 3.16 14.39
N PRO A 182 21.86 2.72 15.02
CA PRO A 182 21.93 2.60 16.47
C PRO A 182 21.48 3.90 17.21
N GLY A 183 20.59 3.74 18.18
CA GLY A 183 20.06 4.86 18.97
C GLY A 183 18.89 5.62 18.33
N SER A 184 18.58 5.37 17.06
CA SER A 184 17.29 5.81 16.48
C SER A 184 16.13 5.03 17.11
N ARG A 185 14.95 5.60 17.09
CA ARG A 185 13.76 4.93 17.63
C ARG A 185 12.51 5.25 16.84
N ILE A 186 11.62 4.28 16.78
CA ILE A 186 10.28 4.45 16.23
C ILE A 186 9.40 5.05 17.33
N LEU A 187 8.60 6.06 16.98
CA LEU A 187 7.63 6.63 17.91
C LEU A 187 6.51 5.62 18.19
N GLU A 188 6.04 5.60 19.43
CA GLU A 188 4.91 4.77 19.82
C GLU A 188 3.61 5.28 19.20
N GLY A 189 2.70 4.36 18.84
CA GLY A 189 1.48 4.67 18.09
C GLY A 189 1.73 4.91 16.60
N GLN A 190 0.71 5.33 15.90
CA GLN A 190 0.72 5.58 14.46
C GLN A 190 0.07 6.92 14.14
N PHE A 191 0.51 7.60 13.08
CA PHE A 191 -0.21 8.77 12.57
C PHE A 191 -1.32 8.36 11.58
N ALA A 192 -1.17 7.22 10.90
CA ALA A 192 -2.16 6.66 9.98
C ALA A 192 -2.03 5.14 9.89
N ALA A 193 -3.09 4.47 9.46
CA ALA A 193 -3.07 3.10 8.97
C ALA A 193 -3.31 3.12 7.47
N VAL A 194 -2.33 2.67 6.68
CA VAL A 194 -2.45 2.63 5.22
C VAL A 194 -3.41 1.52 4.83
N GLN A 195 -4.52 1.90 4.23
CA GLN A 195 -5.61 1.03 3.79
C GLN A 195 -5.25 0.38 2.46
N GLN A 196 -4.86 -0.89 2.47
CA GLN A 196 -4.53 -1.63 1.25
C GLN A 196 -5.80 -2.22 0.65
N ALA A 197 -6.17 -1.75 -0.53
CA ALA A 197 -7.44 -2.08 -1.17
C ALA A 197 -7.25 -2.57 -2.61
N VAL A 198 -8.31 -3.14 -3.16
CA VAL A 198 -8.43 -3.44 -4.59
C VAL A 198 -9.16 -2.29 -5.25
N GLY A 199 -8.56 -1.76 -6.30
CA GLY A 199 -9.16 -0.69 -7.10
C GLY A 199 -9.49 -1.16 -8.52
N THR A 200 -10.47 -0.52 -9.15
CA THR A 200 -10.81 -0.67 -10.58
C THR A 200 -11.14 0.70 -11.17
N ALA A 201 -11.24 0.80 -12.49
CA ALA A 201 -11.64 2.05 -13.13
C ALA A 201 -13.04 2.49 -12.67
N LYS A 202 -13.26 3.80 -12.51
CA LYS A 202 -14.56 4.34 -12.05
C LYS A 202 -15.74 4.04 -12.96
N THR A 203 -15.49 3.66 -14.19
CA THR A 203 -16.50 3.24 -15.18
C THR A 203 -17.02 1.83 -14.95
N ASN A 204 -16.29 0.99 -14.19
CA ASN A 204 -16.57 -0.42 -13.98
C ASN A 204 -17.50 -0.63 -12.78
N ILE A 205 -18.79 -0.35 -12.96
CA ILE A 205 -19.77 -0.34 -11.85
C ILE A 205 -20.09 -1.77 -11.36
N LEU A 206 -20.26 -2.73 -12.24
CA LEU A 206 -20.50 -4.12 -11.85
C LEU A 206 -19.27 -4.69 -11.13
N ALA A 207 -18.10 -4.38 -11.66
CA ALA A 207 -16.82 -4.78 -11.07
C ALA A 207 -16.65 -4.21 -9.65
N SER A 208 -17.01 -2.95 -9.41
CA SER A 208 -16.84 -2.34 -8.10
C SER A 208 -17.65 -3.05 -7.01
N ASN A 209 -18.91 -3.40 -7.29
CA ASN A 209 -19.77 -4.15 -6.36
C ASN A 209 -19.21 -5.56 -6.10
N PHE A 210 -18.87 -6.28 -7.17
CA PHE A 210 -18.28 -7.61 -7.06
C PHE A 210 -16.97 -7.62 -6.25
N LEU A 211 -16.08 -6.66 -6.48
CA LEU A 211 -14.81 -6.56 -5.78
C LEU A 211 -15.01 -6.22 -4.30
N HIS A 212 -15.98 -5.34 -3.99
CA HIS A 212 -16.36 -5.03 -2.61
C HIS A 212 -16.80 -6.30 -1.88
N ASP A 213 -17.77 -7.02 -2.44
CA ASP A 213 -18.32 -8.25 -1.84
C ASP A 213 -17.22 -9.33 -1.68
N PHE A 214 -16.36 -9.47 -2.70
CA PHE A 214 -15.22 -10.39 -2.65
C PHE A 214 -14.27 -10.05 -1.50
N VAL A 215 -13.91 -8.77 -1.31
CA VAL A 215 -12.98 -8.36 -0.26
C VAL A 215 -13.58 -8.59 1.13
N GLU A 216 -14.87 -8.27 1.35
CA GLU A 216 -15.53 -8.52 2.63
C GLU A 216 -15.64 -10.03 2.93
N GLU A 217 -15.97 -10.85 1.93
CA GLU A 217 -15.95 -12.31 2.07
C GLU A 217 -14.54 -12.83 2.36
N ALA A 218 -13.51 -12.33 1.66
CA ALA A 218 -12.12 -12.74 1.86
C ALA A 218 -11.62 -12.40 3.28
N LYS A 219 -12.04 -11.28 3.86
CA LYS A 219 -11.75 -10.94 5.26
C LYS A 219 -12.48 -11.89 6.23
N SER A 220 -13.80 -12.01 6.07
CA SER A 220 -14.64 -12.77 7.00
C SER A 220 -14.42 -14.28 6.96
N SER A 221 -14.04 -14.84 5.78
CA SER A 221 -13.71 -16.26 5.63
C SER A 221 -12.31 -16.62 6.12
N GLY A 222 -11.48 -15.63 6.49
CA GLY A 222 -10.08 -15.84 6.87
C GLY A 222 -9.12 -16.01 5.69
N LEU A 223 -9.55 -15.79 4.45
CA LEU A 223 -8.69 -15.94 3.27
C LEU A 223 -7.52 -14.94 3.29
N VAL A 224 -7.78 -13.68 3.68
CA VAL A 224 -6.72 -12.66 3.82
C VAL A 224 -5.71 -13.08 4.88
N GLN A 225 -6.17 -13.54 6.05
CA GLN A 225 -5.31 -14.03 7.12
C GLN A 225 -4.45 -15.21 6.66
N LYS A 226 -5.03 -16.15 5.93
CA LYS A 226 -4.30 -17.28 5.33
C LYS A 226 -3.18 -16.80 4.41
N PHE A 227 -3.40 -15.78 3.58
CA PHE A 227 -2.36 -15.23 2.71
C PHE A 227 -1.26 -14.52 3.51
N ILE A 228 -1.60 -13.79 4.58
CA ILE A 228 -0.65 -13.18 5.51
C ILE A 228 0.28 -14.25 6.12
N GLU A 229 -0.28 -15.38 6.54
CA GLU A 229 0.48 -16.51 7.10
C GLU A 229 1.34 -17.21 6.05
N GLN A 230 0.78 -17.51 4.88
CA GLN A 230 1.49 -18.17 3.78
C GLN A 230 2.71 -17.39 3.28
N HIS A 231 2.64 -16.07 3.32
CA HIS A 231 3.73 -15.20 2.86
C HIS A 231 4.63 -14.69 3.97
N GLY A 232 4.48 -15.19 5.21
CA GLY A 232 5.40 -14.93 6.32
C GLY A 232 5.41 -13.48 6.83
N VAL A 233 4.28 -12.78 6.70
CA VAL A 233 4.16 -11.37 7.10
C VAL A 233 3.24 -11.17 8.32
N VAL A 234 3.05 -12.21 9.11
CA VAL A 234 2.31 -12.16 10.39
C VAL A 234 2.95 -11.12 11.33
N GLY A 235 2.13 -10.27 11.93
CA GLY A 235 2.58 -9.21 12.84
C GLY A 235 3.17 -7.98 12.14
N ARG A 236 3.34 -8.01 10.82
CA ARG A 236 3.83 -6.87 10.02
C ARG A 236 2.71 -6.09 9.33
N LEU A 237 1.57 -6.69 9.17
CA LEU A 237 0.32 -6.09 8.70
C LEU A 237 -0.85 -6.86 9.31
N SER A 238 -2.04 -6.28 9.29
CA SER A 238 -3.26 -6.88 9.85
C SER A 238 -4.36 -6.96 8.80
N VAL A 239 -5.28 -7.93 9.00
CA VAL A 239 -6.54 -7.93 8.26
C VAL A 239 -7.31 -6.67 8.64
N ALA A 240 -7.81 -5.93 7.66
CA ALA A 240 -8.62 -4.74 7.92
C ALA A 240 -9.96 -5.12 8.56
N PRO A 241 -10.55 -4.25 9.41
CA PRO A 241 -11.87 -4.50 9.97
C PRO A 241 -12.94 -4.58 8.86
N PRO A 242 -14.12 -5.15 9.14
CA PRO A 242 -15.28 -5.06 8.25
C PRO A 242 -15.61 -3.62 7.91
N ALA A 243 -16.11 -3.36 6.70
CA ALA A 243 -16.55 -2.04 6.27
C ALA A 243 -17.89 -1.63 6.88
#